data_9673ace70bf7a7a797af3fa8622486a2
#
_entry.id   9673ace70bf7a7a797af3fa8622486a2
#
_cell.length_a   1.000
_cell.length_b   1.000
_cell.length_c   1.000
_cell.angle_alpha   90.00
_cell.angle_beta   90.00
_cell.angle_gamma   90.00
#
_symmetry.space_group_name_H-M   'P 1'
#
loop_
_entity.id
_entity.type
_entity.pdbx_description
1 polymer ?
#
loop_
_entity_poly.entity_id
_entity_poly.type
_entity_poly.pdbx_seq_one_letter_code
_entity_poly.pdbx_strand_id
1 'polypeptide(L)'
;MLPRCREVQVRAGTEADLPALTELYNHYVRETPVTFDTEPFSPERRRPWLLSHPQDGPHRLLVAQETTEGAITSHTAHARTATAEAAGTAETAGAVGTALLGYATSGALRPKAAYATSVEVSVHCAPRAVGRGIGTLLYQALFDALADEDVHRAYAGITQPNEASARLHARFGFRHLGTYGEVGHKFGRYWDVAWYEKRLG
;
A
#
# COMPACT_ATOMS: atom_id res chain seq x y z
N MET A 1 -0.03 30.30 17.17
CA MET A 1 0.02 28.84 17.34
C MET A 1 0.39 28.26 15.98
N LEU A 2 1.67 27.86 15.78
CA LEU A 2 2.14 27.33 14.51
C LEU A 2 1.49 25.95 14.29
N PRO A 3 1.03 25.62 13.06
CA PRO A 3 0.51 24.29 12.77
C PRO A 3 1.65 23.26 12.98
N ARG A 4 1.38 22.25 13.82
CA ARG A 4 2.31 21.13 14.02
C ARG A 4 2.55 20.48 12.68
N CYS A 5 3.82 20.39 12.25
CA CYS A 5 4.21 19.58 11.10
C CYS A 5 3.81 18.14 11.39
N ARG A 6 2.86 17.62 10.61
CA ARG A 6 2.54 16.19 10.61
C ARG A 6 3.59 15.50 9.76
N GLU A 7 4.39 14.68 10.40
CA GLU A 7 5.39 13.86 9.72
C GLU A 7 4.73 12.66 9.07
N VAL A 8 5.20 12.26 7.89
CA VAL A 8 4.71 11.06 7.20
C VAL A 8 5.72 9.95 7.42
N GLN A 9 5.26 8.84 7.99
CA GLN A 9 6.04 7.62 8.17
C GLN A 9 5.59 6.55 7.18
N VAL A 10 6.56 5.86 6.55
CA VAL A 10 6.32 4.64 5.75
C VAL A 10 6.85 3.45 6.54
N ARG A 11 6.04 2.40 6.63
CA ARG A 11 6.37 1.14 7.33
C ARG A 11 5.71 -0.06 6.66
N ALA A 12 6.12 -1.26 7.04
CA ALA A 12 5.41 -2.48 6.65
C ALA A 12 3.96 -2.45 7.16
N GLY A 13 3.04 -2.93 6.32
CA GLY A 13 1.65 -3.14 6.69
C GLY A 13 1.49 -4.31 7.65
N THR A 14 0.51 -4.24 8.52
CA THR A 14 0.20 -5.25 9.55
C THR A 14 -1.28 -5.62 9.52
N GLU A 15 -1.68 -6.67 10.24
CA GLU A 15 -3.09 -7.04 10.37
C GLU A 15 -3.94 -5.93 11.00
N ALA A 16 -3.35 -5.10 11.85
CA ALA A 16 -4.05 -3.95 12.45
C ALA A 16 -4.46 -2.89 11.40
N ASP A 17 -3.77 -2.85 10.27
CA ASP A 17 -4.08 -1.92 9.18
C ASP A 17 -5.22 -2.42 8.27
N LEU A 18 -5.60 -3.69 8.38
CA LEU A 18 -6.53 -4.34 7.46
C LEU A 18 -7.87 -3.58 7.28
N PRO A 19 -8.52 -3.07 8.34
CA PRO A 19 -9.75 -2.28 8.16
C PRO A 19 -9.52 -1.00 7.35
N ALA A 20 -8.46 -0.25 7.65
CA ALA A 20 -8.14 1.00 6.96
C ALA A 20 -7.69 0.77 5.51
N LEU A 21 -6.90 -0.28 5.26
CA LEU A 21 -6.49 -0.72 3.92
C LEU A 21 -7.70 -1.15 3.09
N THR A 22 -8.64 -1.88 3.71
CA THR A 22 -9.86 -2.32 3.04
C THR A 22 -10.74 -1.13 2.66
N GLU A 23 -10.95 -0.19 3.56
CA GLU A 23 -11.77 0.99 3.26
C GLU A 23 -11.12 1.87 2.18
N LEU A 24 -9.81 2.07 2.24
CA LEU A 24 -9.09 2.79 1.18
C LEU A 24 -9.24 2.11 -0.19
N TYR A 25 -9.10 0.79 -0.25
CA TYR A 25 -9.31 0.05 -1.51
C TYR A 25 -10.77 0.12 -1.98
N ASN A 26 -11.73 -0.02 -1.06
CA ASN A 26 -13.15 0.07 -1.35
C ASN A 26 -13.56 1.43 -1.90
N HIS A 27 -12.88 2.52 -1.51
CA HIS A 27 -13.06 3.81 -2.16
C HIS A 27 -12.76 3.70 -3.67
N TYR A 28 -11.64 3.07 -4.06
CA TYR A 28 -11.30 2.86 -5.46
C TYR A 28 -12.28 1.92 -6.17
N VAL A 29 -12.78 0.90 -5.47
CA VAL A 29 -13.83 0.01 -6.02
C VAL A 29 -15.10 0.78 -6.35
N ARG A 30 -15.55 1.66 -5.45
CA ARG A 30 -16.82 2.37 -5.62
C ARG A 30 -16.74 3.57 -6.56
N GLU A 31 -15.63 4.31 -6.54
CA GLU A 31 -15.57 5.66 -7.09
C GLU A 31 -14.71 5.76 -8.37
N THR A 32 -13.93 4.74 -8.70
CA THR A 32 -12.94 4.87 -9.78
C THR A 32 -12.82 3.60 -10.62
N PRO A 33 -12.33 3.70 -11.88
CA PRO A 33 -11.97 2.54 -12.69
C PRO A 33 -10.53 2.03 -12.41
N VAL A 34 -9.81 2.58 -11.41
CA VAL A 34 -8.41 2.24 -11.12
C VAL A 34 -8.26 0.75 -10.73
N THR A 35 -9.28 0.16 -10.13
CA THR A 35 -9.41 -1.29 -9.95
C THR A 35 -10.66 -1.78 -10.66
N PHE A 36 -10.62 -3.02 -11.17
CA PHE A 36 -11.76 -3.67 -11.82
C PHE A 36 -12.60 -4.56 -10.89
N ASP A 37 -12.29 -4.58 -9.59
CA ASP A 37 -13.26 -5.09 -8.63
C ASP A 37 -14.52 -4.22 -8.67
N THR A 38 -15.67 -4.87 -8.71
CA THR A 38 -16.98 -4.21 -8.84
C THR A 38 -17.77 -4.18 -7.53
N GLU A 39 -17.38 -5.04 -6.59
CA GLU A 39 -18.01 -5.14 -5.28
C GLU A 39 -16.99 -4.84 -4.15
N PRO A 40 -17.37 -4.02 -3.16
CA PRO A 40 -16.54 -3.77 -2.00
C PRO A 40 -16.25 -5.06 -1.19
N PHE A 41 -15.11 -5.07 -0.54
CA PHE A 41 -14.68 -6.17 0.34
C PHE A 41 -15.01 -5.87 1.80
N SER A 42 -15.28 -6.92 2.58
CA SER A 42 -15.11 -6.86 4.03
C SER A 42 -13.63 -7.07 4.39
N PRO A 43 -13.18 -6.63 5.59
CA PRO A 43 -11.82 -6.91 6.04
C PRO A 43 -11.49 -8.41 6.04
N GLU A 44 -12.44 -9.28 6.44
CA GLU A 44 -12.26 -10.73 6.48
C GLU A 44 -12.00 -11.30 5.08
N ARG A 45 -12.76 -10.87 4.08
CA ARG A 45 -12.56 -11.28 2.68
C ARG A 45 -11.23 -10.80 2.11
N ARG A 46 -10.67 -9.72 2.64
CA ARG A 46 -9.41 -9.14 2.20
C ARG A 46 -8.18 -9.63 2.96
N ARG A 47 -8.38 -10.29 4.10
CA ARG A 47 -7.29 -10.84 4.92
C ARG A 47 -6.33 -11.76 4.15
N PRO A 48 -6.77 -12.70 3.28
CA PRO A 48 -5.84 -13.52 2.49
C PRO A 48 -4.90 -12.70 1.60
N TRP A 49 -5.39 -11.59 1.03
CA TRP A 49 -4.56 -10.66 0.27
C TRP A 49 -3.48 -10.02 1.17
N LEU A 50 -3.83 -9.57 2.38
CA LEU A 50 -2.85 -9.01 3.31
C LEU A 50 -1.79 -10.04 3.68
N LEU A 51 -2.19 -11.27 3.99
CA LEU A 51 -1.29 -12.36 4.35
C LEU A 51 -0.39 -12.84 3.19
N SER A 52 -0.73 -12.54 1.95
CA SER A 52 0.13 -12.82 0.78
C SER A 52 1.29 -11.83 0.63
N HIS A 53 1.41 -10.84 1.54
CA HIS A 53 2.47 -9.84 1.56
C HIS A 53 3.23 -9.94 2.90
N PRO A 54 4.15 -10.90 3.05
CA PRO A 54 4.97 -11.02 4.25
C PRO A 54 5.92 -9.82 4.42
N GLN A 55 6.54 -9.72 5.59
CA GLN A 55 7.49 -8.62 5.85
C GLN A 55 8.82 -8.79 5.10
N ASP A 56 9.13 -10.01 4.66
CA ASP A 56 10.36 -10.35 3.93
C ASP A 56 10.02 -10.97 2.57
N GLY A 57 10.99 -10.97 1.63
CA GLY A 57 10.84 -11.52 0.30
C GLY A 57 10.28 -10.53 -0.72
N PRO A 58 9.99 -10.98 -1.95
CA PRO A 58 9.63 -10.12 -3.08
C PRO A 58 8.21 -9.55 -3.03
N HIS A 59 7.35 -10.04 -2.15
CA HIS A 59 5.96 -9.60 -2.02
C HIS A 59 5.80 -8.73 -0.78
N ARG A 60 5.70 -7.43 -0.97
CA ARG A 60 5.70 -6.42 0.10
C ARG A 60 4.38 -5.66 0.16
N LEU A 61 4.00 -5.27 1.36
CA LEU A 61 2.96 -4.28 1.61
C LEU A 61 3.55 -3.19 2.51
N LEU A 62 3.61 -1.96 1.99
CA LEU A 62 4.05 -0.78 2.73
C LEU A 62 2.88 0.19 2.87
N VAL A 63 2.77 0.81 4.04
CA VAL A 63 1.75 1.80 4.37
C VAL A 63 2.38 3.14 4.72
N ALA A 64 1.76 4.23 4.27
CA ALA A 64 2.10 5.59 4.68
C ALA A 64 1.03 6.12 5.64
N GLN A 65 1.46 6.65 6.77
CA GLN A 65 0.57 7.21 7.80
C GLN A 65 1.08 8.57 8.31
N GLU A 66 0.17 9.40 8.81
CA GLU A 66 0.56 10.61 9.55
C GLU A 66 0.93 10.23 10.98
N THR A 67 2.11 10.66 11.44
CA THR A 67 2.47 10.57 12.84
C THR A 67 2.12 11.88 13.53
N THR A 68 1.45 11.78 14.68
CA THR A 68 1.29 12.93 15.59
C THR A 68 2.47 12.87 16.55
N GLU A 69 3.31 13.91 16.61
CA GLU A 69 4.35 14.02 17.66
C GLU A 69 3.70 13.82 19.04
N GLY A 70 4.05 12.75 19.72
CA GLY A 70 3.51 12.38 21.04
C GLY A 70 3.70 10.92 21.43
N ALA A 71 4.06 10.04 20.51
CA ALA A 71 4.30 8.63 20.83
C ALA A 71 5.79 8.28 20.68
N ILE A 72 6.63 8.86 21.52
CA ILE A 72 7.99 8.34 21.73
C ILE A 72 7.85 7.16 22.68
N THR A 73 7.66 5.97 22.17
CA THR A 73 7.89 4.73 22.91
C THR A 73 9.40 4.49 22.94
N SER A 74 10.05 5.01 23.97
CA SER A 74 11.40 4.62 24.35
C SER A 74 11.38 3.14 24.75
N HIS A 75 11.86 2.26 23.88
CA HIS A 75 12.21 0.89 24.25
C HIS A 75 13.55 0.90 24.97
N THR A 76 13.52 1.22 26.26
CA THR A 76 14.63 0.89 27.16
C THR A 76 14.18 -0.29 28.00
N ALA A 77 14.70 -1.47 27.67
CA ALA A 77 14.52 -2.67 28.46
C ALA A 77 15.20 -2.49 29.82
N HIS A 78 14.43 -2.50 30.91
CA HIS A 78 14.91 -2.87 32.24
C HIS A 78 13.87 -3.77 32.89
N ALA A 79 14.24 -5.04 32.97
CA ALA A 79 13.55 -6.02 33.78
C ALA A 79 13.60 -5.61 35.26
N ARG A 80 12.43 -5.53 35.91
CA ARG A 80 12.28 -5.73 37.35
C ARG A 80 10.91 -6.29 37.67
N THR A 81 10.93 -7.49 38.23
CA THR A 81 9.88 -8.23 38.90
C THR A 81 9.21 -7.42 39.99
N ALA A 82 7.88 -7.36 40.01
CA ALA A 82 7.09 -7.27 41.25
C ALA A 82 5.63 -7.64 40.99
N THR A 83 5.10 -8.40 41.88
CA THR A 83 3.82 -9.11 42.01
C THR A 83 2.64 -8.20 42.36
N ALA A 84 1.44 -8.68 41.96
CA ALA A 84 0.14 -8.62 42.61
C ALA A 84 -0.80 -7.43 42.39
N GLU A 85 -1.98 -7.82 41.85
CA GLU A 85 -3.36 -7.42 42.16
C GLU A 85 -3.78 -5.94 42.15
N ALA A 86 -4.65 -5.61 41.21
CA ALA A 86 -5.95 -4.98 41.50
C ALA A 86 -6.81 -4.87 40.22
N ALA A 87 -8.04 -5.32 40.31
CA ALA A 87 -9.09 -5.12 39.32
C ALA A 87 -9.36 -3.61 39.14
N GLY A 88 -9.23 -3.12 37.91
CA GLY A 88 -9.56 -1.76 37.54
C GLY A 88 -10.09 -1.75 36.11
N THR A 89 -11.33 -1.31 35.98
CA THR A 89 -12.12 -1.02 34.78
C THR A 89 -11.27 -0.69 33.56
N ALA A 90 -11.43 -1.49 32.49
CA ALA A 90 -10.86 -1.21 31.19
C ALA A 90 -11.52 0.07 30.62
N GLU A 91 -10.91 1.22 30.82
CA GLU A 91 -11.10 2.36 29.97
C GLU A 91 -10.58 1.97 28.59
N THR A 92 -11.46 1.91 27.62
CA THR A 92 -11.15 1.86 26.20
C THR A 92 -10.35 3.12 25.87
N ALA A 93 -9.03 3.04 25.96
CA ALA A 93 -8.14 4.04 25.38
C ALA A 93 -8.45 4.09 23.88
N GLY A 94 -9.20 5.10 23.48
CA GLY A 94 -9.47 5.39 22.08
C GLY A 94 -8.13 5.46 21.35
N ALA A 95 -7.88 4.48 20.48
CA ALA A 95 -6.76 4.51 19.57
C ALA A 95 -6.86 5.83 18.81
N VAL A 96 -5.91 6.75 19.06
CA VAL A 96 -5.71 7.94 18.23
C VAL A 96 -5.30 7.40 16.87
N GLY A 97 -6.30 7.22 16.00
CA GLY A 97 -6.15 6.57 14.71
C GLY A 97 -5.20 7.39 13.84
N THR A 98 -3.97 6.91 13.71
CA THR A 98 -3.04 7.38 12.69
C THR A 98 -3.69 7.18 11.33
N ALA A 99 -4.04 8.29 10.67
CA ALA A 99 -4.80 8.20 9.43
C ALA A 99 -3.93 7.68 8.30
N LEU A 100 -4.31 6.52 7.72
CA LEU A 100 -3.64 5.94 6.56
C LEU A 100 -3.71 6.90 5.37
N LEU A 101 -2.55 7.26 4.80
CA LEU A 101 -2.42 8.16 3.64
C LEU A 101 -2.35 7.40 2.32
N GLY A 102 -1.94 6.13 2.36
CA GLY A 102 -1.82 5.29 1.19
C GLY A 102 -1.06 4.01 1.49
N TYR A 103 -0.97 3.15 0.50
CA TYR A 103 -0.15 1.94 0.54
C TYR A 103 0.42 1.63 -0.84
N ALA A 104 1.54 0.88 -0.86
CA ALA A 104 2.10 0.28 -2.06
C ALA A 104 2.33 -1.21 -1.83
N THR A 105 2.23 -2.00 -2.89
CA THR A 105 2.48 -3.43 -2.86
C THR A 105 3.37 -3.87 -4.00
N SER A 106 4.08 -4.97 -3.77
CA SER A 106 4.60 -5.85 -4.81
C SER A 106 4.00 -7.24 -4.60
N GLY A 107 3.42 -7.81 -5.63
CA GLY A 107 2.81 -9.14 -5.57
C GLY A 107 3.21 -10.00 -6.76
N ALA A 108 2.80 -11.28 -6.76
CA ALA A 108 3.11 -12.19 -7.85
C ALA A 108 2.48 -11.72 -9.17
N LEU A 109 3.31 -11.55 -10.22
CA LEU A 109 2.82 -11.18 -11.55
C LEU A 109 1.91 -12.27 -12.14
N ARG A 110 2.27 -13.53 -11.96
CA ARG A 110 1.52 -14.71 -12.44
C ARG A 110 1.80 -15.91 -11.51
N PRO A 111 0.89 -16.89 -11.43
CA PRO A 111 1.01 -17.99 -10.46
C PRO A 111 2.05 -19.06 -10.83
N LYS A 112 2.59 -19.07 -12.08
CA LYS A 112 3.55 -20.10 -12.50
C LYS A 112 4.95 -19.78 -11.97
N ALA A 113 5.69 -20.80 -11.50
CA ALA A 113 7.01 -20.66 -10.87
C ALA A 113 8.05 -19.90 -11.72
N ALA A 114 8.02 -20.00 -13.04
CA ALA A 114 8.92 -19.27 -13.92
C ALA A 114 8.76 -17.74 -13.88
N TYR A 115 7.69 -17.22 -13.25
CA TYR A 115 7.47 -15.79 -13.03
C TYR A 115 7.90 -15.32 -11.62
N ALA A 116 8.54 -16.19 -10.81
CA ALA A 116 8.86 -15.87 -9.41
C ALA A 116 9.74 -14.61 -9.24
N THR A 117 10.63 -14.32 -10.21
CA THR A 117 11.48 -13.12 -10.22
C THR A 117 10.82 -11.89 -10.85
N SER A 118 9.52 -11.94 -11.12
CA SER A 118 8.72 -10.84 -11.66
C SER A 118 7.59 -10.48 -10.72
N VAL A 119 7.47 -9.21 -10.40
CA VAL A 119 6.40 -8.72 -9.50
C VAL A 119 5.48 -7.75 -10.24
N GLU A 120 4.21 -7.73 -9.85
CA GLU A 120 3.30 -6.63 -10.17
C GLU A 120 3.26 -5.67 -8.99
N VAL A 121 3.44 -4.37 -9.27
CA VAL A 121 3.42 -3.33 -8.24
C VAL A 121 2.19 -2.46 -8.38
N SER A 122 1.68 -2.00 -7.25
CA SER A 122 0.58 -1.04 -7.21
C SER A 122 0.77 -0.01 -6.10
N VAL A 123 0.15 1.16 -6.26
CA VAL A 123 0.11 2.20 -5.23
C VAL A 123 -1.26 2.85 -5.21
N HIS A 124 -1.82 2.97 -4.01
CA HIS A 124 -3.11 3.61 -3.77
C HIS A 124 -2.96 4.69 -2.69
N CYS A 125 -3.37 5.91 -3.01
CA CYS A 125 -3.31 7.02 -2.06
C CYS A 125 -4.72 7.41 -1.61
N ALA A 126 -4.88 7.74 -0.34
CA ALA A 126 -6.16 8.31 0.13
C ALA A 126 -6.47 9.59 -0.64
N PRO A 127 -7.75 9.89 -0.97
CA PRO A 127 -8.10 11.09 -1.74
C PRO A 127 -7.51 12.38 -1.16
N ARG A 128 -7.49 12.52 0.17
CA ARG A 128 -6.91 13.66 0.88
C ARG A 128 -5.36 13.73 0.80
N ALA A 129 -4.72 12.66 0.34
CA ALA A 129 -3.26 12.55 0.25
C ALA A 129 -2.74 12.69 -1.19
N VAL A 130 -3.64 12.77 -2.17
CA VAL A 130 -3.28 12.97 -3.59
C VAL A 130 -2.57 14.32 -3.76
N GLY A 131 -1.50 14.33 -4.56
CA GLY A 131 -0.69 15.54 -4.79
C GLY A 131 0.31 15.88 -3.67
N ARG A 132 0.31 15.16 -2.55
CA ARG A 132 1.22 15.39 -1.40
C ARG A 132 2.54 14.60 -1.47
N GLY A 133 2.85 13.95 -2.59
CA GLY A 133 4.07 13.16 -2.74
C GLY A 133 4.03 11.77 -2.10
N ILE A 134 2.90 11.35 -1.52
CA ILE A 134 2.78 10.06 -0.81
C ILE A 134 3.10 8.87 -1.71
N GLY A 135 2.63 8.87 -2.96
CA GLY A 135 2.95 7.80 -3.92
C GLY A 135 4.45 7.70 -4.21
N THR A 136 5.16 8.84 -4.24
CA THR A 136 6.63 8.86 -4.41
C THR A 136 7.34 8.26 -3.19
N LEU A 137 6.94 8.63 -1.96
CA LEU A 137 7.50 8.07 -0.73
C LEU A 137 7.27 6.56 -0.63
N LEU A 138 6.06 6.11 -0.95
CA LEU A 138 5.71 4.69 -0.95
C LEU A 138 6.50 3.88 -1.97
N TYR A 139 6.62 4.37 -3.21
CA TYR A 139 7.40 3.67 -4.25
C TYR A 139 8.90 3.70 -3.97
N GLN A 140 9.44 4.78 -3.42
CA GLN A 140 10.84 4.81 -2.97
C GLN A 140 11.08 3.70 -1.94
N ALA A 141 10.29 3.66 -0.87
CA ALA A 141 10.42 2.65 0.17
C ALA A 141 10.20 1.21 -0.36
N LEU A 142 9.25 1.03 -1.30
CA LEU A 142 9.00 -0.28 -1.90
C LEU A 142 10.21 -0.76 -2.71
N PHE A 143 10.80 0.10 -3.56
CA PHE A 143 11.95 -0.30 -4.38
C PHE A 143 13.22 -0.43 -3.55
N ASP A 144 13.38 0.35 -2.47
CA ASP A 144 14.45 0.15 -1.50
C ASP A 144 14.32 -1.23 -0.80
N ALA A 145 13.10 -1.63 -0.43
CA ALA A 145 12.84 -2.94 0.17
C ALA A 145 13.00 -4.12 -0.81
N LEU A 146 12.94 -3.88 -2.11
CA LEU A 146 13.13 -4.89 -3.16
C LEU A 146 14.57 -4.95 -3.68
N ALA A 147 15.45 -4.04 -3.26
CA ALA A 147 16.80 -3.91 -3.84
C ALA A 147 17.68 -5.16 -3.62
N ASP A 148 17.49 -5.84 -2.47
CA ASP A 148 18.26 -7.04 -2.09
C ASP A 148 17.48 -8.34 -2.35
N GLU A 149 16.29 -8.26 -2.98
CA GLU A 149 15.47 -9.42 -3.29
C GLU A 149 15.75 -9.95 -4.71
N ASP A 150 15.53 -11.24 -4.93
CA ASP A 150 15.66 -11.86 -6.26
C ASP A 150 14.47 -11.44 -7.16
N VAL A 151 14.42 -10.15 -7.50
CA VAL A 151 13.41 -9.56 -8.39
C VAL A 151 14.09 -8.90 -9.60
N HIS A 152 13.87 -9.51 -10.77
CA HIS A 152 14.42 -9.02 -12.02
C HIS A 152 13.57 -7.92 -12.67
N ARG A 153 12.24 -8.03 -12.59
CA ARG A 153 11.30 -7.09 -13.23
C ARG A 153 10.12 -6.74 -12.33
N ALA A 154 9.74 -5.46 -12.38
CA ALA A 154 8.47 -4.98 -11.87
C ALA A 154 7.56 -4.54 -13.03
N TYR A 155 6.28 -4.89 -12.93
CA TYR A 155 5.22 -4.55 -13.87
C TYR A 155 4.12 -3.76 -13.19
N ALA A 156 3.43 -2.91 -13.94
CA ALA A 156 2.26 -2.18 -13.47
C ALA A 156 1.22 -2.04 -14.58
N GLY A 157 -0.03 -2.38 -14.28
CA GLY A 157 -1.17 -2.09 -15.13
C GLY A 157 -1.85 -0.79 -14.68
N ILE A 158 -2.08 0.13 -15.60
CA ILE A 158 -2.66 1.45 -15.32
C ILE A 158 -3.90 1.65 -16.18
N THR A 159 -5.07 1.67 -15.56
CA THR A 159 -6.32 2.01 -16.26
C THR A 159 -6.26 3.43 -16.83
N GLN A 160 -6.67 3.60 -18.07
CA GLN A 160 -6.58 4.86 -18.81
C GLN A 160 -7.93 5.60 -18.86
N PRO A 161 -7.91 6.95 -18.83
CA PRO A 161 -6.75 7.83 -18.64
C PRO A 161 -6.33 7.92 -17.17
N ASN A 162 -5.03 7.91 -16.87
CA ASN A 162 -4.49 8.13 -15.54
C ASN A 162 -3.08 8.73 -15.61
N GLU A 163 -2.99 10.00 -15.98
CA GLU A 163 -1.73 10.70 -16.15
C GLU A 163 -0.92 10.80 -14.84
N ALA A 164 -1.58 10.91 -13.68
CA ALA A 164 -0.90 11.01 -12.39
C ALA A 164 -0.11 9.74 -12.10
N SER A 165 -0.73 8.56 -12.33
CA SER A 165 -0.07 7.27 -12.21
C SER A 165 1.04 7.11 -13.26
N ALA A 166 0.78 7.45 -14.53
CA ALA A 166 1.78 7.36 -15.59
C ALA A 166 3.03 8.21 -15.28
N ARG A 167 2.85 9.45 -14.79
CA ARG A 167 3.97 10.32 -14.38
C ARG A 167 4.74 9.75 -13.19
N LEU A 168 4.06 9.16 -12.21
CA LEU A 168 4.71 8.51 -11.08
C LEU A 168 5.59 7.34 -11.56
N HIS A 169 5.04 6.44 -12.38
CA HIS A 169 5.79 5.30 -12.91
C HIS A 169 6.97 5.74 -13.77
N ALA A 170 6.81 6.75 -14.64
CA ALA A 170 7.91 7.30 -15.45
C ALA A 170 9.04 7.85 -14.56
N ARG A 171 8.72 8.54 -13.45
CA ARG A 171 9.71 9.03 -12.46
C ARG A 171 10.55 7.88 -11.87
N PHE A 172 9.97 6.72 -11.68
CA PHE A 172 10.66 5.53 -11.17
C PHE A 172 11.30 4.68 -12.28
N GLY A 173 11.37 5.18 -13.51
CA GLY A 173 12.05 4.51 -14.62
C GLY A 173 11.26 3.40 -15.28
N PHE A 174 9.95 3.35 -15.09
CA PHE A 174 9.08 2.46 -15.85
C PHE A 174 8.95 2.94 -17.29
N ARG A 175 8.98 2.00 -18.22
CA ARG A 175 8.70 2.26 -19.65
C ARG A 175 7.37 1.61 -20.05
N HIS A 176 6.63 2.25 -20.92
CA HIS A 176 5.40 1.73 -21.50
C HIS A 176 5.70 0.53 -22.41
N LEU A 177 4.93 -0.54 -22.26
CA LEU A 177 5.02 -1.78 -23.05
C LEU A 177 3.97 -1.84 -24.15
N GLY A 178 2.76 -1.44 -23.83
CA GLY A 178 1.60 -1.52 -24.70
C GLY A 178 0.31 -1.29 -23.93
N THR A 179 -0.78 -1.18 -24.65
CA THR A 179 -2.11 -0.94 -24.05
C THR A 179 -3.07 -2.04 -24.49
N TYR A 180 -3.76 -2.64 -23.52
CA TYR A 180 -4.90 -3.52 -23.78
C TYR A 180 -6.13 -2.65 -23.94
N GLY A 181 -6.63 -2.57 -25.18
CA GLY A 181 -7.85 -1.83 -25.48
C GLY A 181 -9.07 -2.52 -24.91
N GLU A 182 -9.93 -1.76 -24.24
CA GLU A 182 -11.26 -2.18 -23.78
C GLU A 182 -11.28 -3.47 -22.93
N VAL A 183 -10.18 -3.74 -22.21
CA VAL A 183 -10.01 -5.01 -21.47
C VAL A 183 -10.82 -5.08 -20.19
N GLY A 184 -11.17 -3.96 -19.58
CA GLY A 184 -11.96 -3.90 -18.33
C GLY A 184 -13.33 -3.29 -18.57
N HIS A 185 -14.39 -3.85 -17.96
CA HIS A 185 -15.73 -3.26 -18.01
C HIS A 185 -16.17 -2.83 -16.61
N LYS A 186 -16.41 -1.53 -16.41
CA LYS A 186 -16.86 -0.97 -15.14
C LYS A 186 -17.60 0.35 -15.35
N PHE A 187 -18.59 0.65 -14.51
CA PHE A 187 -19.44 1.84 -14.62
C PHE A 187 -20.12 1.98 -16.00
N GLY A 188 -20.56 0.84 -16.56
CA GLY A 188 -21.30 0.80 -17.82
C GLY A 188 -20.48 1.09 -19.07
N ARG A 189 -19.13 1.10 -18.98
CA ARG A 189 -18.23 1.31 -20.12
C ARG A 189 -16.97 0.47 -20.05
N TYR A 190 -16.32 0.30 -21.19
CA TYR A 190 -15.03 -0.36 -21.30
C TYR A 190 -13.87 0.61 -21.03
N TRP A 191 -12.77 0.06 -20.51
CA TRP A 191 -11.57 0.79 -20.11
C TRP A 191 -10.33 0.11 -20.66
N ASP A 192 -9.39 0.93 -21.12
CA ASP A 192 -8.08 0.47 -21.54
C ASP A 192 -7.16 0.32 -20.32
N VAL A 193 -6.17 -0.58 -20.42
CA VAL A 193 -5.10 -0.74 -19.45
C VAL A 193 -3.75 -0.63 -20.14
N ALA A 194 -3.00 0.41 -19.84
CA ALA A 194 -1.62 0.56 -20.26
C ALA A 194 -0.70 -0.22 -19.31
N TRP A 195 0.16 -1.07 -19.87
CA TRP A 195 1.16 -1.84 -19.14
C TRP A 195 2.53 -1.19 -19.20
N TYR A 196 3.18 -1.18 -18.07
CA TYR A 196 4.50 -0.62 -17.88
C TYR A 196 5.42 -1.65 -17.25
N GLU A 197 6.74 -1.55 -17.52
CA GLU A 197 7.75 -2.38 -16.87
C GLU A 197 8.93 -1.56 -16.39
N LYS A 198 9.61 -2.06 -15.36
CA LYS A 198 10.89 -1.56 -14.85
C LYS A 198 11.83 -2.73 -14.62
N ARG A 199 13.10 -2.58 -14.99
CA ARG A 199 14.17 -3.50 -14.62
C ARG A 199 14.68 -3.15 -13.22
N LEU A 200 14.86 -4.13 -12.35
CA LEU A 200 15.34 -3.95 -10.98
C LEU A 200 16.76 -4.51 -10.79
N GLY A 201 17.08 -5.64 -11.42
CA GLY A 201 18.40 -6.26 -11.40
C GLY A 201 19.12 -6.22 -12.75
#